data_c87e6f499ac5c337d9f3a5e3affff963
#
_entry.id   c87e6f499ac5c337d9f3a5e3affff963
#
_cell.length_a   1.000
_cell.length_b   1.000
_cell.length_c   1.000
_cell.angle_alpha   90.00
_cell.angle_beta   90.00
_cell.angle_gamma   90.00
#
_symmetry.space_group_name_H-M   'P 1'
#
loop_
_entity.id
_entity.type
_entity.pdbx_description
1 polymer ?
#
loop_
_entity_poly.entity_id
_entity_poly.type
_entity_poly.pdbx_seq_one_letter_code
_entity_poly.pdbx_strand_id
1 'polypeptide(L)'
;MIGDDTPALQSVLDVLEERSALLAELAEMEEKQKSGQDVSSDRLSAIYNRLGDIDADAKPAEAAEILHGLGFTRKMQEAPTKSFSGGWRMRLALAQGRD
;
A
#
# COMPACT_ATOMS: atom_id res chain seq x y z
N MET A 1 -7.94 -7.68 -9.02
CA MET A 1 -6.46 -7.76 -8.96
C MET A 1 -5.99 -9.09 -9.57
N ILE A 2 -5.00 -9.02 -10.45
CA ILE A 2 -4.39 -10.21 -11.05
C ILE A 2 -3.20 -10.61 -10.18
N GLY A 3 -3.16 -11.88 -9.77
CA GLY A 3 -2.04 -12.38 -8.98
C GLY A 3 -0.77 -12.54 -9.82
N ASP A 4 0.38 -12.45 -9.19
CA ASP A 4 1.69 -12.61 -9.81
C ASP A 4 2.61 -13.48 -8.93
N ASP A 5 3.90 -13.46 -9.21
CA ASP A 5 4.89 -14.23 -8.45
C ASP A 5 5.29 -13.57 -7.13
N THR A 6 4.85 -12.35 -6.86
CA THR A 6 5.17 -11.63 -5.64
C THR A 6 4.52 -12.32 -4.44
N PRO A 7 5.28 -12.63 -3.37
CA PRO A 7 4.69 -13.17 -2.15
C PRO A 7 3.66 -12.22 -1.54
N ALA A 8 2.65 -12.80 -0.87
CA ALA A 8 1.59 -12.00 -0.26
C ALA A 8 2.14 -10.95 0.70
N LEU A 9 3.11 -11.31 1.55
CA LEU A 9 3.73 -10.37 2.48
C LEU A 9 4.40 -9.23 1.74
N GLN A 10 5.16 -9.53 0.68
CA GLN A 10 5.86 -8.51 -0.09
C GLN A 10 4.89 -7.56 -0.79
N SER A 11 3.74 -8.08 -1.27
CA SER A 11 2.75 -7.22 -1.92
C SER A 11 2.15 -6.19 -0.95
N VAL A 12 1.98 -6.55 0.32
CA VAL A 12 1.54 -5.61 1.35
C VAL A 12 2.65 -4.61 1.67
N LEU A 13 3.89 -5.08 1.83
CA LEU A 13 5.04 -4.20 2.10
C LEU A 13 5.24 -3.18 0.97
N ASP A 14 5.08 -3.60 -0.29
CA ASP A 14 5.22 -2.70 -1.44
C ASP A 14 4.19 -1.55 -1.38
N VAL A 15 2.96 -1.85 -0.99
CA VAL A 15 1.93 -0.82 -0.84
C VAL A 15 2.29 0.15 0.28
N LEU A 16 2.81 -0.35 1.40
CA LEU A 16 3.22 0.49 2.53
C LEU A 16 4.43 1.36 2.18
N GLU A 17 5.39 0.84 1.41
CA GLU A 17 6.52 1.61 0.91
C GLU A 17 6.05 2.72 -0.03
N GLU A 18 5.11 2.42 -0.92
CA GLU A 18 4.51 3.40 -1.81
C GLU A 18 3.86 4.52 -1.01
N ARG A 19 3.10 4.17 0.03
CA ARG A 19 2.47 5.15 0.91
C ARG A 19 3.50 6.06 1.56
N SER A 20 4.57 5.50 2.09
CA SER A 20 5.63 6.28 2.72
C SER A 20 6.30 7.24 1.73
N ALA A 21 6.55 6.77 0.51
CA ALA A 21 7.12 7.61 -0.55
C ALA A 21 6.19 8.75 -0.94
N LEU A 22 4.89 8.47 -1.04
CA LEU A 22 3.90 9.50 -1.37
C LEU A 22 3.78 10.55 -0.28
N LEU A 23 3.81 10.14 0.99
CA LEU A 23 3.78 11.08 2.11
C LEU A 23 5.02 11.97 2.14
N ALA A 24 6.19 11.42 1.85
CA ALA A 24 7.42 12.18 1.78
C ALA A 24 7.38 13.21 0.64
N GLU A 25 6.89 12.81 -0.54
CA GLU A 25 6.74 13.71 -1.68
C GLU A 25 5.74 14.83 -1.37
N LEU A 26 4.62 14.49 -0.71
CA LEU A 26 3.63 15.48 -0.31
C LEU A 26 4.22 16.51 0.64
N ALA A 27 4.99 16.08 1.64
CA ALA A 27 5.64 16.98 2.58
C ALA A 27 6.61 17.92 1.85
N GLU A 28 7.36 17.41 0.89
CA GLU A 28 8.26 18.20 0.06
C GLU A 28 7.52 19.26 -0.75
N MET A 29 6.39 18.89 -1.35
CA MET A 29 5.56 19.81 -2.10
C MET A 29 4.96 20.90 -1.22
N GLU A 30 4.53 20.56 -0.01
CA GLU A 30 4.02 21.52 0.96
C GLU A 30 5.09 22.55 1.36
N GLU A 31 6.33 22.11 1.56
CA GLU A 31 7.44 23.01 1.86
C GLU A 31 7.71 23.98 0.71
N LYS A 32 7.65 23.48 -0.54
CA LYS A 32 7.82 24.32 -1.72
C LYS A 32 6.71 25.38 -1.81
N GLN A 33 5.47 25.01 -1.50
CA GLN A 33 4.35 25.96 -1.49
C GLN A 33 4.56 27.04 -0.44
N LYS A 34 5.02 26.67 0.75
CA LYS A 34 5.32 27.64 1.83
C LYS A 34 6.41 28.61 1.43
N SER A 35 7.36 28.17 0.61
CA SER A 35 8.45 29.01 0.11
C SER A 35 8.05 29.85 -1.11
N GLY A 36 6.80 29.78 -1.54
CA GLY A 36 6.31 30.52 -2.69
C GLY A 36 6.61 29.88 -4.04
N GLN A 37 7.07 28.64 -4.06
CA GLN A 37 7.33 27.89 -5.28
C GLN A 37 6.06 27.22 -5.80
N ASP A 38 5.94 27.16 -7.11
CA ASP A 38 4.81 26.46 -7.73
C ASP A 38 5.04 24.95 -7.70
N VAL A 39 3.97 24.20 -7.44
CA VAL A 39 3.97 22.75 -7.53
C VAL A 39 2.91 22.28 -8.52
N SER A 40 3.11 21.09 -9.09
CA SER A 40 2.15 20.51 -10.03
C SER A 40 0.85 20.15 -9.31
N SER A 41 -0.26 20.80 -9.67
CA SER A 41 -1.56 20.48 -9.11
C SER A 41 -2.05 19.08 -9.56
N ASP A 42 -1.69 18.66 -10.76
CA ASP A 42 -2.02 17.33 -11.27
C ASP A 42 -1.32 16.25 -10.43
N ARG A 43 -0.04 16.45 -10.11
CA ARG A 43 0.70 15.52 -9.26
C ARG A 43 0.15 15.50 -7.85
N LEU A 44 -0.18 16.65 -7.30
CA LEU A 44 -0.76 16.76 -5.96
C LEU A 44 -2.08 15.99 -5.88
N SER A 45 -2.96 16.17 -6.87
CA SER A 45 -4.22 15.43 -6.95
C SER A 45 -3.99 13.93 -7.06
N ALA A 46 -3.02 13.49 -7.86
CA ALA A 46 -2.69 12.08 -8.02
C ALA A 46 -2.22 11.47 -6.70
N ILE A 47 -1.40 12.20 -5.93
CA ILE A 47 -0.93 11.76 -4.63
C ILE A 47 -2.11 11.58 -3.65
N TYR A 48 -2.98 12.57 -3.55
CA TYR A 48 -4.15 12.49 -2.67
C TYR A 48 -5.08 11.35 -3.06
N ASN A 49 -5.33 11.16 -4.36
CA ASN A 49 -6.17 10.06 -4.84
C ASN A 49 -5.56 8.70 -4.47
N ARG A 50 -4.26 8.55 -4.67
CA ARG A 50 -3.59 7.29 -4.35
C ARG A 50 -3.56 7.03 -2.85
N LEU A 51 -3.31 8.04 -2.03
CA LEU A 51 -3.33 7.91 -0.58
C LEU A 51 -4.74 7.54 -0.07
N GLY A 52 -5.78 8.01 -0.74
CA GLY A 52 -7.15 7.63 -0.42
C GLY A 52 -7.44 6.15 -0.68
N ASP A 53 -6.73 5.53 -1.62
CA ASP A 53 -6.85 4.10 -1.93
C ASP A 53 -6.06 3.21 -0.97
N ILE A 54 -5.11 3.78 -0.23
CA ILE A 54 -4.24 3.06 0.70
C ILE A 54 -4.63 3.42 2.13
N ASP A 55 -4.71 2.41 3.01
CA ASP A 55 -5.01 2.65 4.42
C ASP A 55 -3.92 3.54 5.04
N ALA A 56 -4.32 4.75 5.44
CA ALA A 56 -3.39 5.74 5.97
C ALA A 56 -2.81 5.36 7.34
N ASP A 57 -3.48 4.48 8.08
CA ASP A 57 -3.03 4.07 9.41
C ASP A 57 -2.11 2.85 9.39
N ALA A 58 -1.94 2.21 8.24
CA ALA A 58 -1.09 1.03 8.12
C ALA A 58 0.38 1.37 8.34
N LYS A 59 1.08 0.52 9.09
CA LYS A 59 2.51 0.66 9.38
C LYS A 59 3.28 -0.53 8.83
N PRO A 60 4.46 -0.31 8.22
CA PRO A 60 5.24 -1.42 7.65
C PRO A 60 5.51 -2.58 8.61
N ALA A 61 5.81 -2.27 9.88
CA ALA A 61 6.09 -3.29 10.87
C ALA A 61 4.89 -4.19 11.19
N GLU A 62 3.68 -3.79 10.81
CA GLU A 62 2.45 -4.50 11.10
C GLU A 62 1.97 -5.41 9.96
N ALA A 63 2.65 -5.40 8.80
CA ALA A 63 2.19 -6.14 7.63
C ALA A 63 1.96 -7.64 7.92
N ALA A 64 2.92 -8.29 8.56
CA ALA A 64 2.80 -9.71 8.91
C ALA A 64 1.68 -9.96 9.91
N GLU A 65 1.49 -9.06 10.86
CA GLU A 65 0.42 -9.16 11.85
C GLU A 65 -0.96 -8.99 11.20
N ILE A 66 -1.08 -8.05 10.27
CA ILE A 66 -2.32 -7.83 9.51
C ILE A 66 -2.68 -9.09 8.75
N LEU A 67 -1.73 -9.68 8.03
CA LEU A 67 -1.96 -10.91 7.28
C LEU A 67 -2.33 -12.07 8.19
N HIS A 68 -1.63 -12.21 9.32
CA HIS A 68 -1.95 -13.24 10.30
C HIS A 68 -3.38 -13.08 10.82
N GLY A 69 -3.79 -11.86 11.13
CA GLY A 69 -5.15 -11.56 11.59
C GLY A 69 -6.23 -11.89 10.56
N LEU A 70 -5.89 -11.89 9.26
CA LEU A 70 -6.80 -12.26 8.19
C LEU A 70 -6.77 -13.75 7.84
N GLY A 71 -5.98 -14.54 8.57
CA GLY A 71 -5.92 -15.98 8.38
C GLY A 71 -4.77 -16.48 7.52
N PHE A 72 -3.85 -15.59 7.11
CA PHE A 72 -2.68 -15.99 6.34
C PHE A 72 -1.63 -16.64 7.25
N THR A 73 -1.34 -17.91 7.03
CA THR A 73 -0.25 -18.59 7.71
C THR A 73 1.09 -18.05 7.19
N ARG A 74 2.18 -18.31 7.90
CA ARG A 74 3.51 -17.93 7.46
C ARG A 74 3.81 -18.43 6.05
N LYS A 75 3.46 -19.68 5.78
CA LYS A 75 3.64 -20.26 4.45
C LYS A 75 2.85 -19.50 3.38
N MET A 76 1.61 -19.12 3.71
CA MET A 76 0.77 -18.36 2.80
C MET A 76 1.32 -16.94 2.56
N GLN A 77 1.89 -16.32 3.58
CA GLN A 77 2.52 -15.00 3.43
C GLN A 77 3.70 -15.04 2.48
N GLU A 78 4.39 -16.17 2.40
CA GLU A 78 5.53 -16.36 1.51
C GLU A 78 5.13 -16.88 0.13
N ALA A 79 3.87 -17.31 -0.04
CA ALA A 79 3.38 -17.86 -1.30
C ALA A 79 3.07 -16.76 -2.32
N PRO A 80 3.29 -17.02 -3.62
CA PRO A 80 2.98 -16.02 -4.65
C PRO A 80 1.48 -15.73 -4.71
N THR A 81 1.14 -14.47 -4.95
CA THR A 81 -0.26 -14.02 -4.97
C THR A 81 -1.09 -14.74 -6.01
N LYS A 82 -0.49 -15.15 -7.12
CA LYS A 82 -1.18 -15.91 -8.16
C LYS A 82 -1.69 -17.28 -7.70
N SER A 83 -1.13 -17.82 -6.60
CA SER A 83 -1.52 -19.13 -6.09
C SER A 83 -2.82 -19.11 -5.29
N PHE A 84 -3.34 -17.93 -4.95
CA PHE A 84 -4.54 -17.80 -4.12
C PHE A 84 -5.82 -17.80 -4.93
N SER A 85 -6.87 -18.38 -4.34
CA SER A 85 -8.23 -18.28 -4.86
C SER A 85 -8.75 -16.86 -4.79
N GLY A 86 -9.89 -16.57 -5.44
CA GLY A 86 -10.51 -15.26 -5.41
C GLY A 86 -10.83 -14.76 -4.01
N GLY A 87 -11.29 -15.66 -3.12
CA GLY A 87 -11.58 -15.29 -1.73
C GLY A 87 -10.34 -14.86 -0.95
N TRP A 88 -9.24 -15.56 -1.14
CA TRP A 88 -7.98 -15.20 -0.49
C TRP A 88 -7.36 -13.93 -1.09
N ARG A 89 -7.51 -13.72 -2.40
CA ARG A 89 -7.07 -12.46 -3.04
C ARG A 89 -7.86 -11.28 -2.50
N MET A 90 -9.15 -11.46 -2.20
CA MET A 90 -9.96 -10.42 -1.58
C MET A 90 -9.45 -10.08 -0.18
N ARG A 91 -9.09 -11.09 0.62
CA ARG A 91 -8.50 -10.86 1.94
C ARG A 91 -7.16 -10.14 1.82
N LEU A 92 -6.36 -10.49 0.81
CA LEU A 92 -5.10 -9.81 0.56
C LEU A 92 -5.33 -8.33 0.22
N ALA A 93 -6.35 -8.03 -0.58
CA ALA A 93 -6.70 -6.65 -0.89
C ALA A 93 -7.08 -5.85 0.36
N LEU A 94 -7.77 -6.48 1.31
CA LEU A 94 -8.08 -5.86 2.60
C LEU A 94 -6.79 -5.56 3.38
N ALA A 95 -5.82 -6.48 3.36
CA ALA A 95 -4.54 -6.27 4.01
C ALA A 95 -3.77 -5.10 3.39
N GLN A 96 -3.96 -4.85 2.11
CA GLN A 96 -3.35 -3.74 1.39
C GLN A 96 -4.11 -2.41 1.58
N GLY A 97 -5.17 -2.41 2.37
CA GLY A 97 -6.00 -1.23 2.60
C GLY A 97 -6.88 -0.84 1.43
N ARG A 98 -7.24 -1.81 0.59
CA ARG A 98 -8.11 -1.58 -0.58
C ARG A 98 -9.54 -2.05 -0.29
N ASP A 99 -10.48 -1.26 -0.70
CA ASP A 99 -11.90 -1.59 -0.62
C ASP A 99 -12.33 -2.52 -1.75
#